data_45dcaa5b58f42f93b96e14d72c8b4932
#
_entry.id   45dcaa5b58f42f93b96e14d72c8b4932
#
_cell.length_a   1.000
_cell.length_b   1.000
_cell.length_c   1.000
_cell.angle_alpha   90.00
_cell.angle_beta   90.00
_cell.angle_gamma   90.00
#
_symmetry.space_group_name_H-M   'P 1'
#
loop_
_entity.id
_entity.type
_entity.pdbx_description
1 polymer ?
#
loop_
_entity_poly.entity_id
_entity_poly.type
_entity_poly.pdbx_seq_one_letter_code
_entity_poly.pdbx_strand_id
1 'polypeptide(L)'
;ETDIISYSDYYPFIEKLNSYLTENKPDNFLLLDNNNVFKDIGVNNSIDLRSYYSSKTLYTISFYKEYVQHLNPYIFSISGKSKKAIIFDCDNTLWKGIVGEEGYSNIALSEKHKNGLYFKEIHLLIKNLISKGVIVGICSKNNFQDVADVFENRKDINIQLDDFTIKKINWQDKAKNLIEISNELNIGTDSIVFVDDSEF
;
A
#
# COMPACT_ATOMS: atom_id res chain seq x y z
N GLU A 1 12.53 -53.33 3.78
CA GLU A 1 11.36 -52.53 4.22
C GLU A 1 11.67 -51.08 3.86
N THR A 2 11.14 -50.63 2.72
CA THR A 2 11.17 -49.21 2.36
C THR A 2 10.05 -48.53 3.15
N ASP A 3 10.40 -47.85 4.22
CA ASP A 3 9.49 -46.99 4.95
C ASP A 3 8.91 -45.97 3.96
N ILE A 4 7.65 -46.13 3.63
CA ILE A 4 6.89 -45.11 2.90
C ILE A 4 6.71 -43.97 3.89
N ILE A 5 7.63 -43.02 3.84
CA ILE A 5 7.48 -41.76 4.60
C ILE A 5 6.19 -41.13 4.11
N SER A 6 5.19 -41.07 4.98
CA SER A 6 3.88 -40.55 4.62
C SER A 6 4.00 -39.04 4.39
N TYR A 7 3.18 -38.49 3.50
CA TYR A 7 3.13 -37.06 3.25
C TYR A 7 2.90 -36.24 4.55
N SER A 8 2.26 -36.86 5.54
CA SER A 8 2.04 -36.25 6.88
C SER A 8 3.33 -35.99 7.68
N ASP A 9 4.43 -36.68 7.36
CA ASP A 9 5.68 -36.53 8.13
C ASP A 9 6.55 -35.40 7.61
N TYR A 10 6.42 -35.05 6.32
CA TYR A 10 7.17 -33.93 5.73
C TYR A 10 6.59 -32.56 6.08
N TYR A 11 5.28 -32.45 6.24
CA TYR A 11 4.63 -31.17 6.48
C TYR A 11 5.12 -30.49 7.79
N PRO A 12 5.13 -31.17 8.96
CA PRO A 12 5.65 -30.58 10.18
C PRO A 12 7.15 -30.24 10.10
N PHE A 13 7.93 -31.00 9.31
CA PHE A 13 9.35 -30.69 9.11
C PHE A 13 9.53 -29.41 8.29
N ILE A 14 8.77 -29.22 7.21
CA ILE A 14 8.82 -28.02 6.38
C ILE A 14 8.39 -26.79 7.18
N GLU A 15 7.34 -26.92 8.01
CA GLU A 15 6.91 -25.83 8.88
C GLU A 15 7.99 -25.42 9.89
N LYS A 16 8.61 -26.38 10.55
CA LYS A 16 9.72 -26.13 11.47
C LYS A 16 10.90 -25.47 10.77
N LEU A 17 11.25 -25.92 9.55
CA LEU A 17 12.33 -25.33 8.77
C LEU A 17 12.02 -23.87 8.39
N ASN A 18 10.80 -23.58 7.93
CA ASN A 18 10.37 -22.25 7.57
C ASN A 18 10.36 -21.30 8.80
N SER A 19 9.88 -21.78 9.93
CA SER A 19 9.92 -21.03 11.20
C SER A 19 11.36 -20.74 11.61
N TYR A 20 12.23 -21.74 11.58
CA TYR A 20 13.65 -21.58 11.88
C TYR A 20 14.34 -20.55 10.98
N LEU A 21 14.09 -20.62 9.66
CA LEU A 21 14.65 -19.64 8.70
C LEU A 21 14.13 -18.23 8.98
N THR A 22 12.86 -18.08 9.34
CA THR A 22 12.26 -16.79 9.64
C THR A 22 12.85 -16.16 10.89
N GLU A 23 13.05 -16.97 11.94
CA GLU A 23 13.57 -16.52 13.23
C GLU A 23 15.08 -16.26 13.23
N ASN A 24 15.85 -17.00 12.43
CA ASN A 24 17.31 -16.97 12.45
C ASN A 24 17.95 -16.33 11.21
N LYS A 25 17.17 -15.75 10.29
CA LYS A 25 17.72 -15.07 9.13
C LYS A 25 18.55 -13.85 9.52
N PRO A 26 19.69 -13.58 8.86
CA PRO A 26 20.41 -12.32 9.01
C PRO A 26 19.55 -11.13 8.55
N ASP A 27 19.81 -9.93 9.08
CA ASP A 27 19.05 -8.72 8.76
C ASP A 27 19.10 -8.34 7.27
N ASN A 28 20.19 -8.67 6.59
CA ASN A 28 20.37 -8.43 5.16
C ASN A 28 19.79 -9.57 4.27
N PHE A 29 19.07 -10.52 4.83
CA PHE A 29 18.48 -11.64 4.12
C PHE A 29 16.96 -11.52 4.06
N LEU A 30 16.42 -11.46 2.84
CA LEU A 30 14.98 -11.36 2.59
C LEU A 30 14.41 -12.73 2.22
N LEU A 31 13.33 -13.12 2.88
CA LEU A 31 12.56 -14.32 2.56
C LEU A 31 11.31 -13.91 1.78
N LEU A 32 11.12 -14.48 0.61
CA LEU A 32 9.89 -14.35 -0.16
C LEU A 32 9.01 -15.57 0.08
N ASP A 33 7.79 -15.33 0.56
CA ASP A 33 6.80 -16.39 0.75
C ASP A 33 6.09 -16.71 -0.56
N ASN A 34 6.47 -17.86 -1.16
CA ASN A 34 5.86 -18.34 -2.39
C ASN A 34 4.37 -18.69 -2.24
N ASN A 35 3.85 -18.87 -1.02
CA ASN A 35 2.42 -19.09 -0.82
C ASN A 35 1.58 -17.92 -1.30
N ASN A 36 2.09 -16.70 -1.28
CA ASN A 36 1.38 -15.54 -1.81
C ASN A 36 1.23 -15.65 -3.33
N VAL A 37 2.27 -16.08 -4.05
CA VAL A 37 2.20 -16.34 -5.49
C VAL A 37 1.15 -17.41 -5.82
N PHE A 38 1.12 -18.50 -5.03
CA PHE A 38 0.10 -19.55 -5.20
C PHE A 38 -1.33 -19.05 -4.93
N LYS A 39 -1.51 -18.14 -3.98
CA LYS A 39 -2.84 -17.55 -3.70
C LYS A 39 -3.36 -16.71 -4.88
N ASP A 40 -2.47 -15.98 -5.54
CA ASP A 40 -2.87 -15.05 -6.60
C ASP A 40 -3.26 -15.77 -7.90
N ILE A 41 -2.50 -16.80 -8.30
CA ILE A 41 -2.73 -17.46 -9.59
C ILE A 41 -3.26 -18.92 -9.47
N GLY A 42 -3.27 -19.47 -8.26
CA GLY A 42 -3.69 -20.85 -7.98
C GLY A 42 -2.62 -21.89 -8.29
N VAL A 43 -2.66 -23.00 -7.56
CA VAL A 43 -1.67 -24.09 -7.66
C VAL A 43 -1.64 -24.70 -9.08
N ASN A 44 -2.81 -24.91 -9.70
CA ASN A 44 -2.92 -25.51 -11.01
C ASN A 44 -2.25 -24.69 -12.14
N ASN A 45 -2.21 -23.37 -11.99
CA ASN A 45 -1.52 -22.49 -12.93
C ASN A 45 -0.04 -22.29 -12.60
N SER A 46 0.37 -22.69 -11.40
CA SER A 46 1.73 -22.51 -10.89
C SER A 46 2.66 -23.67 -11.19
N ILE A 47 2.14 -24.89 -11.28
CA ILE A 47 2.92 -26.14 -11.36
C ILE A 47 2.63 -26.87 -12.65
N ASP A 48 3.70 -27.33 -13.32
CA ASP A 48 3.62 -28.23 -14.48
C ASP A 48 4.45 -29.50 -14.24
N LEU A 49 3.79 -30.59 -13.87
CA LEU A 49 4.43 -31.85 -13.62
C LEU A 49 5.07 -32.46 -14.88
N ARG A 50 4.55 -32.19 -16.10
CA ARG A 50 5.13 -32.67 -17.34
C ARG A 50 6.52 -32.05 -17.56
N SER A 51 6.61 -30.74 -17.40
CA SER A 51 7.88 -30.03 -17.46
C SER A 51 8.83 -30.46 -16.35
N TYR A 52 8.33 -30.78 -15.16
CA TYR A 52 9.16 -31.30 -14.08
C TYR A 52 9.81 -32.63 -14.42
N TYR A 53 9.05 -33.59 -14.98
CA TYR A 53 9.60 -34.92 -15.34
C TYR A 53 10.55 -34.85 -16.54
N SER A 54 10.30 -33.96 -17.51
CA SER A 54 11.12 -33.84 -18.73
C SER A 54 12.37 -32.98 -18.53
N SER A 55 12.28 -31.86 -17.80
CA SER A 55 13.35 -30.86 -17.71
C SER A 55 13.68 -30.41 -16.29
N LYS A 56 13.05 -30.99 -15.27
CA LYS A 56 13.18 -30.63 -13.86
C LYS A 56 12.70 -29.20 -13.56
N THR A 57 11.86 -28.64 -14.43
CA THR A 57 11.26 -27.31 -14.25
C THR A 57 9.86 -27.47 -13.68
N LEU A 58 9.71 -27.20 -12.38
CA LEU A 58 8.45 -27.42 -11.67
C LEU A 58 7.42 -26.31 -11.94
N TYR A 59 7.88 -25.05 -11.97
CA TYR A 59 7.01 -23.89 -12.05
C TYR A 59 6.76 -23.46 -13.49
N THR A 60 5.53 -22.99 -13.74
CA THR A 60 5.09 -22.45 -15.03
C THR A 60 5.66 -21.05 -15.28
N ILE A 61 5.57 -20.58 -16.52
CA ILE A 61 5.87 -19.18 -16.89
C ILE A 61 4.96 -18.22 -16.13
N SER A 62 3.69 -18.57 -15.92
CA SER A 62 2.74 -17.77 -15.16
C SER A 62 3.18 -17.57 -13.71
N PHE A 63 3.70 -18.64 -13.08
CA PHE A 63 4.27 -18.54 -11.75
C PHE A 63 5.45 -17.55 -11.70
N TYR A 64 6.39 -17.66 -12.64
CA TYR A 64 7.55 -16.76 -12.64
C TYR A 64 7.19 -15.30 -12.92
N LYS A 65 6.17 -15.03 -13.75
CA LYS A 65 5.67 -13.67 -13.95
C LYS A 65 5.13 -13.08 -12.66
N GLU A 66 4.31 -13.80 -11.93
CA GLU A 66 3.76 -13.37 -10.66
C GLU A 66 4.83 -13.27 -9.57
N TYR A 67 5.73 -14.24 -9.50
CA TYR A 67 6.88 -14.22 -8.60
C TYR A 67 7.71 -12.95 -8.75
N VAL A 68 7.95 -12.48 -9.98
CA VAL A 68 8.66 -11.23 -10.25
C VAL A 68 7.88 -10.02 -9.73
N GLN A 69 6.53 -10.01 -9.82
CA GLN A 69 5.72 -8.94 -9.24
C GLN A 69 5.90 -8.86 -7.71
N HIS A 70 5.90 -10.01 -7.03
CA HIS A 70 6.17 -10.07 -5.59
C HIS A 70 7.63 -9.71 -5.23
N LEU A 71 8.57 -9.92 -6.12
CA LEU A 71 9.99 -9.61 -5.92
C LEU A 71 10.30 -8.11 -6.15
N ASN A 72 9.59 -7.44 -7.06
CA ASN A 72 9.84 -6.06 -7.44
C ASN A 72 9.90 -5.06 -6.26
N PRO A 73 9.00 -5.09 -5.25
CA PRO A 73 9.07 -4.18 -4.11
C PRO A 73 10.40 -4.28 -3.36
N TYR A 74 10.96 -5.49 -3.23
CA TYR A 74 12.25 -5.70 -2.58
C TYR A 74 13.41 -5.16 -3.42
N ILE A 75 13.36 -5.38 -4.73
CA ILE A 75 14.36 -4.82 -5.67
C ILE A 75 14.33 -3.29 -5.63
N PHE A 76 13.15 -2.67 -5.64
CA PHE A 76 13.00 -1.22 -5.53
C PHE A 76 13.49 -0.69 -4.18
N SER A 77 13.24 -1.42 -3.09
CA SER A 77 13.75 -1.06 -1.77
C SER A 77 15.28 -1.04 -1.73
N ILE A 78 15.91 -2.10 -2.21
CA ILE A 78 17.38 -2.24 -2.23
C ILE A 78 18.02 -1.21 -3.18
N SER A 79 17.37 -0.92 -4.31
CA SER A 79 17.89 0.05 -5.29
C SER A 79 17.63 1.52 -4.94
N GLY A 80 17.05 1.79 -3.77
CA GLY A 80 16.73 3.14 -3.32
C GLY A 80 15.57 3.81 -4.10
N LYS A 81 14.82 3.05 -4.89
CA LYS A 81 13.68 3.53 -5.68
C LYS A 81 12.34 3.43 -4.96
N SER A 82 12.37 3.11 -3.66
CA SER A 82 11.16 3.07 -2.84
C SER A 82 10.51 4.43 -2.75
N LYS A 83 9.18 4.48 -2.81
CA LYS A 83 8.42 5.67 -2.50
C LYS A 83 8.55 5.97 -0.99
N LYS A 84 8.76 7.24 -0.65
CA LYS A 84 9.00 7.70 0.73
C LYS A 84 7.83 8.47 1.30
N ALA A 85 7.04 9.12 0.44
CA ALA A 85 5.90 9.91 0.83
C ALA A 85 4.69 9.64 -0.05
N ILE A 86 3.51 9.70 0.54
CA ILE A 86 2.23 9.67 -0.16
C ILE A 86 1.48 10.95 0.20
N ILE A 87 1.13 11.72 -0.81
CA ILE A 87 0.46 13.00 -0.69
C ILE A 87 -0.95 12.83 -1.25
N PHE A 88 -1.96 13.23 -0.48
CA PHE A 88 -3.36 13.11 -0.84
C PHE A 88 -3.96 14.47 -1.18
N ASP A 89 -4.82 14.52 -2.19
CA ASP A 89 -5.83 15.56 -2.27
C ASP A 89 -6.92 15.36 -1.21
N CYS A 90 -7.79 16.33 -1.01
CA CYS A 90 -8.87 16.26 -0.03
C CYS A 90 -10.20 15.85 -0.67
N ASP A 91 -10.76 16.72 -1.54
CA ASP A 91 -12.07 16.55 -2.12
C ASP A 91 -12.15 15.33 -3.03
N ASN A 92 -13.19 14.52 -2.88
CA ASN A 92 -13.36 13.23 -3.57
C ASN A 92 -12.22 12.22 -3.40
N THR A 93 -11.21 12.53 -2.58
CA THR A 93 -10.07 11.66 -2.27
C THR A 93 -10.08 11.21 -0.81
N LEU A 94 -10.18 12.13 0.16
CA LEU A 94 -10.31 11.81 1.59
C LEU A 94 -11.78 11.74 2.05
N TRP A 95 -12.69 12.36 1.31
CA TRP A 95 -14.14 12.34 1.48
C TRP A 95 -14.84 12.56 0.13
N LYS A 96 -16.13 12.27 0.06
CA LYS A 96 -16.92 12.56 -1.13
C LYS A 96 -17.53 13.95 -1.02
N GLY A 97 -17.39 14.73 -2.10
CA GLY A 97 -17.91 16.11 -2.21
C GLY A 97 -16.80 17.15 -2.19
N ILE A 98 -17.17 18.39 -2.44
CA ILE A 98 -16.29 19.56 -2.46
C ILE A 98 -16.58 20.39 -1.22
N VAL A 99 -15.65 20.39 -0.26
CA VAL A 99 -15.90 21.01 1.05
C VAL A 99 -16.17 22.52 0.95
N GLY A 100 -15.52 23.23 0.03
CA GLY A 100 -15.73 24.66 -0.17
C GLY A 100 -17.13 25.03 -0.70
N GLU A 101 -17.83 24.07 -1.35
CA GLU A 101 -19.18 24.27 -1.90
C GLU A 101 -20.26 23.72 -0.96
N GLU A 102 -20.05 22.52 -0.42
CA GLU A 102 -21.05 21.78 0.36
C GLU A 102 -20.96 22.07 1.87
N GLY A 103 -19.79 22.54 2.32
CA GLY A 103 -19.47 22.65 3.74
C GLY A 103 -19.19 21.32 4.43
N TYR A 104 -18.45 21.34 5.55
CA TYR A 104 -18.00 20.15 6.27
C TYR A 104 -19.14 19.21 6.71
N SER A 105 -20.33 19.74 6.92
CA SER A 105 -21.49 18.94 7.37
C SER A 105 -22.13 18.06 6.29
N ASN A 106 -22.01 18.46 5.03
CA ASN A 106 -22.73 17.84 3.90
C ASN A 106 -21.85 16.88 3.08
N ILE A 107 -20.53 16.95 3.19
CA ILE A 107 -19.64 15.97 2.56
C ILE A 107 -19.90 14.56 3.10
N ALA A 108 -19.76 13.52 2.23
CA ALA A 108 -20.04 12.15 2.62
C ALA A 108 -18.78 11.41 3.06
N LEU A 109 -18.78 10.94 4.31
CA LEU A 109 -17.65 10.26 4.97
C LEU A 109 -18.01 8.91 5.59
N SER A 110 -19.29 8.64 5.82
CA SER A 110 -19.72 7.50 6.64
C SER A 110 -20.63 6.53 5.89
N GLU A 111 -20.85 5.37 6.51
CA GLU A 111 -21.77 4.32 6.05
C GLU A 111 -23.21 4.80 5.79
N LYS A 112 -23.59 5.96 6.33
CA LYS A 112 -24.88 6.61 6.07
C LYS A 112 -25.05 7.03 4.61
N HIS A 113 -23.96 7.16 3.87
CA HIS A 113 -23.93 7.48 2.46
C HIS A 113 -23.40 6.28 1.67
N LYS A 114 -24.07 5.89 0.60
CA LYS A 114 -23.78 4.70 -0.23
C LYS A 114 -22.29 4.57 -0.65
N ASN A 115 -21.56 5.69 -0.69
CA ASN A 115 -20.14 5.75 -1.07
C ASN A 115 -19.21 6.12 0.08
N GLY A 116 -19.70 6.31 1.30
CA GLY A 116 -18.87 6.75 2.44
C GLY A 116 -17.93 5.68 2.99
N LEU A 117 -18.28 4.41 2.78
CA LEU A 117 -17.49 3.28 3.28
C LEU A 117 -16.07 3.26 2.68
N TYR A 118 -15.92 3.58 1.40
CA TYR A 118 -14.62 3.60 0.72
C TYR A 118 -13.64 4.59 1.36
N PHE A 119 -14.12 5.76 1.77
CA PHE A 119 -13.27 6.78 2.41
C PHE A 119 -12.82 6.33 3.79
N LYS A 120 -13.65 5.58 4.52
CA LYS A 120 -13.24 4.96 5.79
C LYS A 120 -12.09 3.97 5.60
N GLU A 121 -12.14 3.16 4.55
CA GLU A 121 -11.05 2.24 4.19
C GLU A 121 -9.77 3.00 3.82
N ILE A 122 -9.89 4.11 3.08
CA ILE A 122 -8.75 4.99 2.77
C ILE A 122 -8.14 5.55 4.06
N HIS A 123 -8.95 6.01 5.02
CA HIS A 123 -8.44 6.49 6.30
C HIS A 123 -7.70 5.41 7.09
N LEU A 124 -8.21 4.17 7.09
CA LEU A 124 -7.53 3.04 7.73
C LEU A 124 -6.20 2.71 7.03
N LEU A 125 -6.18 2.77 5.70
CA LEU A 125 -4.95 2.60 4.92
C LEU A 125 -3.92 3.68 5.27
N ILE A 126 -4.33 4.94 5.36
CA ILE A 126 -3.47 6.07 5.77
C ILE A 126 -2.85 5.80 7.14
N LYS A 127 -3.65 5.40 8.13
CA LYS A 127 -3.13 5.05 9.47
C LYS A 127 -2.13 3.90 9.44
N ASN A 128 -2.40 2.88 8.64
CA ASN A 128 -1.46 1.76 8.47
C ASN A 128 -0.14 2.21 7.81
N LEU A 129 -0.20 3.10 6.82
CA LEU A 129 1.00 3.65 6.19
C LEU A 129 1.84 4.46 7.20
N ILE A 130 1.19 5.31 7.99
CA ILE A 130 1.84 6.09 9.06
C ILE A 130 2.51 5.16 10.08
N SER A 131 1.81 4.10 10.52
CA SER A 131 2.37 3.13 11.48
C SER A 131 3.59 2.37 10.95
N LYS A 132 3.74 2.30 9.62
CA LYS A 132 4.91 1.73 8.93
C LYS A 132 6.01 2.74 8.63
N GLY A 133 5.88 3.98 9.09
CA GLY A 133 6.86 5.04 8.90
C GLY A 133 6.84 5.71 7.53
N VAL A 134 5.76 5.53 6.74
CA VAL A 134 5.58 6.25 5.47
C VAL A 134 5.15 7.68 5.78
N ILE A 135 5.81 8.65 5.15
CA ILE A 135 5.43 10.05 5.27
C ILE A 135 4.11 10.28 4.53
N VAL A 136 3.13 10.85 5.22
CA VAL A 136 1.84 11.18 4.63
C VAL A 136 1.62 12.69 4.67
N GLY A 137 1.08 13.26 3.58
CA GLY A 137 0.81 14.69 3.48
C GLY A 137 -0.46 15.00 2.71
N ILE A 138 -0.81 16.29 2.70
CA ILE A 138 -1.95 16.85 1.95
C ILE A 138 -1.43 17.87 0.93
N CYS A 139 -1.98 17.80 -0.29
CA CYS A 139 -1.84 18.83 -1.32
C CYS A 139 -3.20 19.05 -1.99
N SER A 140 -3.90 20.10 -1.60
CA SER A 140 -5.28 20.36 -2.02
C SER A 140 -5.53 21.82 -2.39
N LYS A 141 -6.35 22.05 -3.42
CA LYS A 141 -6.85 23.37 -3.80
C LYS A 141 -8.10 23.71 -3.01
N ASN A 142 -7.92 24.17 -1.78
CA ASN A 142 -8.97 24.50 -0.84
C ASN A 142 -8.56 25.68 0.06
N ASN A 143 -9.52 26.26 0.77
CA ASN A 143 -9.22 27.10 1.90
C ASN A 143 -8.82 26.22 3.09
N PHE A 144 -7.74 26.58 3.77
CA PHE A 144 -7.25 25.81 4.91
C PHE A 144 -8.32 25.62 5.99
N GLN A 145 -9.10 26.66 6.29
CA GLN A 145 -10.12 26.61 7.34
C GLN A 145 -11.24 25.61 7.00
N ASP A 146 -11.69 25.56 5.74
CA ASP A 146 -12.74 24.63 5.32
C ASP A 146 -12.31 23.17 5.53
N VAL A 147 -11.04 22.87 5.22
CA VAL A 147 -10.45 21.54 5.45
C VAL A 147 -10.26 21.27 6.95
N ALA A 148 -9.76 22.22 7.72
CA ALA A 148 -9.59 22.10 9.17
C ALA A 148 -10.92 21.81 9.86
N ASP A 149 -12.00 22.51 9.46
CA ASP A 149 -13.35 22.31 10.01
C ASP A 149 -13.86 20.87 9.79
N VAL A 150 -13.48 20.19 8.69
CA VAL A 150 -13.79 18.78 8.49
C VAL A 150 -13.16 17.93 9.58
N PHE A 151 -11.86 18.10 9.81
CA PHE A 151 -11.13 17.29 10.79
C PHE A 151 -11.57 17.58 12.24
N GLU A 152 -11.93 18.81 12.55
CA GLU A 152 -12.31 19.23 13.90
C GLU A 152 -13.76 18.86 14.25
N ASN A 153 -14.70 19.02 13.31
CA ASN A 153 -16.13 18.92 13.60
C ASN A 153 -16.77 17.57 13.19
N ARG A 154 -16.13 16.79 12.33
CA ARG A 154 -16.66 15.49 11.89
C ARG A 154 -16.20 14.37 12.82
N LYS A 155 -17.17 13.67 13.45
CA LYS A 155 -16.91 12.54 14.36
C LYS A 155 -16.73 11.21 13.62
N ASP A 156 -17.12 11.16 12.36
CA ASP A 156 -17.03 9.98 11.50
C ASP A 156 -15.75 9.93 10.66
N ILE A 157 -14.88 10.93 10.76
CA ILE A 157 -13.52 10.91 10.21
C ILE A 157 -12.60 10.11 11.13
N ASN A 158 -11.78 9.22 10.56
CA ASN A 158 -10.90 8.34 11.32
C ASN A 158 -9.43 8.79 11.36
N ILE A 159 -9.12 9.87 10.69
CA ILE A 159 -7.79 10.50 10.64
C ILE A 159 -7.88 11.91 11.21
N GLN A 160 -6.75 12.46 11.63
CA GLN A 160 -6.65 13.82 12.15
C GLN A 160 -5.74 14.65 11.26
N LEU A 161 -5.93 15.98 11.29
CA LEU A 161 -5.08 16.86 10.50
C LEU A 161 -3.60 16.76 10.90
N ASP A 162 -3.32 16.44 12.17
CA ASP A 162 -1.97 16.26 12.70
C ASP A 162 -1.33 14.91 12.30
N ASP A 163 -2.10 13.98 11.77
CA ASP A 163 -1.55 12.74 11.19
C ASP A 163 -0.73 13.02 9.91
N PHE A 164 -0.97 14.17 9.27
CA PHE A 164 -0.26 14.57 8.05
C PHE A 164 0.98 15.41 8.38
N THR A 165 2.14 14.89 8.03
CA THR A 165 3.45 15.50 8.27
C THR A 165 3.58 16.86 7.55
N ILE A 166 3.04 16.96 6.33
CA ILE A 166 3.11 18.18 5.51
C ILE A 166 1.74 18.50 4.91
N LYS A 167 1.41 19.79 4.85
CA LYS A 167 0.11 20.27 4.41
C LYS A 167 0.28 21.48 3.48
N LYS A 168 -0.07 21.32 2.21
CA LYS A 168 -0.16 22.41 1.22
C LYS A 168 -1.63 22.54 0.80
N ILE A 169 -2.38 23.29 1.59
CA ILE A 169 -3.81 23.55 1.36
C ILE A 169 -3.92 25.02 0.97
N ASN A 170 -3.99 25.28 -0.33
CA ASN A 170 -4.05 26.63 -0.91
C ASN A 170 -4.51 26.54 -2.37
N TRP A 171 -4.73 27.69 -3.01
CA TRP A 171 -5.19 27.79 -4.40
C TRP A 171 -4.06 27.82 -5.43
N GLN A 172 -2.82 27.54 -5.05
CA GLN A 172 -1.71 27.45 -5.98
C GLN A 172 -1.80 26.16 -6.81
N ASP A 173 -1.00 26.13 -7.87
CA ASP A 173 -0.88 24.95 -8.72
C ASP A 173 -0.35 23.75 -7.92
N LYS A 174 -1.02 22.58 -8.06
CA LYS A 174 -0.66 21.37 -7.33
C LYS A 174 0.77 20.91 -7.65
N ALA A 175 1.22 21.06 -8.90
CA ALA A 175 2.58 20.66 -9.29
C ALA A 175 3.64 21.49 -8.56
N LYS A 176 3.40 22.81 -8.42
CA LYS A 176 4.29 23.69 -7.62
C LYS A 176 4.30 23.30 -6.16
N ASN A 177 3.14 23.06 -5.57
CA ASN A 177 3.02 22.59 -4.19
C ASN A 177 3.76 21.26 -3.99
N LEU A 178 3.70 20.32 -4.93
CA LEU A 178 4.42 19.03 -4.85
C LEU A 178 5.93 19.22 -4.93
N ILE A 179 6.42 20.15 -5.73
CA ILE A 179 7.85 20.51 -5.75
C ILE A 179 8.28 21.12 -4.41
N GLU A 180 7.47 22.01 -3.82
CA GLU A 180 7.75 22.58 -2.50
C GLU A 180 7.75 21.49 -1.41
N ILE A 181 6.78 20.56 -1.43
CA ILE A 181 6.74 19.40 -0.55
C ILE A 181 8.01 18.57 -0.66
N SER A 182 8.44 18.28 -1.89
CA SER A 182 9.67 17.54 -2.18
C SER A 182 10.89 18.21 -1.53
N ASN A 183 10.99 19.54 -1.67
CA ASN A 183 12.07 20.33 -1.09
C ASN A 183 12.02 20.37 0.45
N GLU A 184 10.85 20.58 1.04
CA GLU A 184 10.66 20.63 2.50
C GLU A 184 10.96 19.27 3.15
N LEU A 185 10.57 18.18 2.52
CA LEU A 185 10.86 16.82 2.98
C LEU A 185 12.29 16.35 2.65
N ASN A 186 13.03 17.11 1.85
CA ASN A 186 14.35 16.75 1.33
C ASN A 186 14.39 15.37 0.64
N ILE A 187 13.40 15.10 -0.22
CA ILE A 187 13.28 13.88 -1.03
C ILE A 187 13.05 14.26 -2.49
N GLY A 188 13.44 13.37 -3.42
CA GLY A 188 13.13 13.56 -4.84
C GLY A 188 11.64 13.48 -5.13
N THR A 189 11.14 14.19 -6.13
CA THR A 189 9.76 14.11 -6.60
C THR A 189 9.40 12.70 -7.07
N ASP A 190 10.37 11.95 -7.58
CA ASP A 190 10.25 10.53 -7.95
C ASP A 190 9.99 9.61 -6.75
N SER A 191 10.27 10.07 -5.52
CA SER A 191 9.98 9.36 -4.27
C SER A 191 8.60 9.68 -3.68
N ILE A 192 7.82 10.56 -4.32
CA ILE A 192 6.48 10.94 -3.92
C ILE A 192 5.45 10.19 -4.77
N VAL A 193 4.37 9.75 -4.14
CA VAL A 193 3.14 9.32 -4.79
C VAL A 193 2.09 10.40 -4.51
N PHE A 194 1.42 10.90 -5.54
CA PHE A 194 0.29 11.80 -5.39
C PHE A 194 -1.00 11.05 -5.72
N VAL A 195 -1.99 11.17 -4.86
CA VAL A 195 -3.31 10.54 -4.97
C VAL A 195 -4.35 11.65 -5.12
N ASP A 196 -5.03 11.66 -6.25
CA ASP A 196 -5.99 12.68 -6.65
C ASP A 196 -7.12 11.99 -7.44
N ASP A 197 -8.35 12.49 -7.37
CA ASP A 197 -9.49 11.98 -8.13
C ASP A 197 -9.59 12.56 -9.56
N SER A 198 -8.85 13.63 -9.84
CA SER A 198 -8.81 14.25 -11.17
C SER A 198 -7.81 13.56 -12.10
N GLU A 199 -8.26 13.25 -13.31
CA GLU A 199 -7.37 12.86 -14.43
C GLU A 199 -6.58 14.10 -14.90
N PHE A 200 -5.25 13.96 -14.98
CA PHE A 200 -4.35 15.00 -15.52
C PHE A 200 -4.20 14.87 -17.03
#